data_c42b0a9aef5b6cdaa6c5fa0b4707172f
#
_entry.id   c42b0a9aef5b6cdaa6c5fa0b4707172f
#
_cell.length_a   1.000
_cell.length_b   1.000
_cell.length_c   1.000
_cell.angle_alpha   90.00
_cell.angle_beta   90.00
_cell.angle_gamma   90.00
#
_symmetry.space_group_name_H-M   'P 1'
#
loop_
_entity.id
_entity.type
_entity.pdbx_description
1 polymer ?
#
loop_
_entity_poly.entity_id
_entity_poly.type
_entity_poly.pdbx_seq_one_letter_code
_entity_poly.pdbx_strand_id
1 'polypeptide(L)'
;DLSFNKEKYNDILADAIFPKKTREKWVKYLNEQNYDIIITTASLSLRLGMLAPELNAKTIGWQHNCYAGYLDVPNVVFWKQECLLQEYLPKLDRYIVLSDYDKRDYKKFLDIDTEVKINPRSFVSERKCDPKSKRFLMATRFVYAKGLDLMMESFEEFCKQDDEWQLDIIGAGDLWNQIVADAKRRGIEDRVNFVGYTNEPEKYYLNSSVFLLPSRWEGWPMVIMEAFEFGLPVIAFHTGA
;
A
#
# COMPACT_ATOMS: atom_id res chain seq x y z
N ASP A 1 10.71 27.17 -32.71
CA ASP A 1 11.33 26.10 -31.93
C ASP A 1 10.92 26.24 -30.46
N LEU A 2 9.80 25.61 -30.08
CA LEU A 2 9.43 25.48 -28.68
C LEU A 2 10.22 24.27 -28.11
N SER A 3 11.50 24.50 -27.82
CA SER A 3 12.29 23.51 -27.10
C SER A 3 11.67 23.35 -25.71
N PHE A 4 11.13 22.14 -25.43
CA PHE A 4 10.62 21.80 -24.11
C PHE A 4 11.74 21.91 -23.09
N ASN A 5 11.65 22.89 -22.19
CA ASN A 5 12.60 23.05 -21.10
C ASN A 5 12.12 22.23 -19.91
N LYS A 6 12.70 21.01 -19.75
CA LYS A 6 12.38 20.06 -18.70
C LYS A 6 12.56 20.67 -17.29
N GLU A 7 13.62 21.42 -17.08
CA GLU A 7 13.92 22.06 -15.79
C GLU A 7 12.83 23.06 -15.38
N LYS A 8 12.48 23.99 -16.29
CA LYS A 8 11.41 24.95 -16.06
C LYS A 8 10.04 24.30 -15.83
N TYR A 9 9.78 23.18 -16.51
CA TYR A 9 8.55 22.41 -16.32
C TYR A 9 8.51 21.77 -14.92
N ASN A 10 9.62 21.17 -14.47
CA ASN A 10 9.73 20.59 -13.16
C ASN A 10 9.58 21.65 -12.05
N ASP A 11 10.16 22.81 -12.20
CA ASP A 11 10.01 23.92 -11.26
C ASP A 11 8.54 24.36 -11.09
N ILE A 12 7.81 24.47 -12.20
CA ILE A 12 6.38 24.83 -12.17
C ILE A 12 5.56 23.75 -11.45
N LEU A 13 5.81 22.47 -11.76
CA LEU A 13 5.12 21.37 -11.09
C LEU A 13 5.48 21.28 -9.60
N ALA A 14 6.76 21.43 -9.28
CA ALA A 14 7.21 21.43 -7.88
C ALA A 14 6.55 22.56 -7.09
N ASP A 15 6.45 23.75 -7.66
CA ASP A 15 5.85 24.89 -7.00
C ASP A 15 4.32 24.75 -6.87
N ALA A 16 3.66 24.08 -7.80
CA ALA A 16 2.24 23.74 -7.70
C ALA A 16 1.95 22.74 -6.58
N ILE A 17 2.82 21.74 -6.38
CA ILE A 17 2.65 20.69 -5.35
C ILE A 17 3.11 21.16 -3.98
N PHE A 18 4.19 21.94 -3.93
CA PHE A 18 4.82 22.41 -2.70
C PHE A 18 5.45 23.79 -2.93
N PRO A 19 4.67 24.88 -2.77
CA PRO A 19 5.09 26.24 -3.09
C PRO A 19 6.40 26.66 -2.43
N LYS A 20 7.26 27.38 -3.15
CA LYS A 20 8.59 27.79 -2.70
C LYS A 20 8.57 28.47 -1.32
N LYS A 21 7.66 29.44 -1.12
CA LYS A 21 7.51 30.12 0.19
C LYS A 21 7.17 29.14 1.33
N THR A 22 6.46 28.05 1.02
CA THR A 22 6.13 27.01 2.00
C THR A 22 7.36 26.16 2.29
N ARG A 23 8.13 25.81 1.25
CA ARG A 23 9.40 25.06 1.41
C ARG A 23 10.38 25.83 2.29
N GLU A 24 10.60 27.12 2.04
CA GLU A 24 11.46 28.00 2.85
C GLU A 24 11.06 28.03 4.34
N LYS A 25 9.75 28.09 4.63
CA LYS A 25 9.24 28.02 6.00
C LYS A 25 9.53 26.67 6.65
N TRP A 26 9.33 25.57 5.92
CA TRP A 26 9.61 24.23 6.43
C TRP A 26 11.11 24.00 6.65
N VAL A 27 11.98 24.45 5.75
CA VAL A 27 13.43 24.39 5.92
C VAL A 27 13.84 25.12 7.19
N LYS A 28 13.40 26.37 7.38
CA LYS A 28 13.68 27.15 8.59
C LYS A 28 13.21 26.40 9.84
N TYR A 29 11.95 25.98 9.88
CA TYR A 29 11.37 25.27 11.02
C TYR A 29 12.14 24.00 11.37
N LEU A 30 12.41 23.13 10.38
CA LEU A 30 13.08 21.85 10.61
C LEU A 30 14.53 22.05 11.07
N ASN A 31 15.25 23.03 10.53
CA ASN A 31 16.62 23.35 10.98
C ASN A 31 16.66 23.91 12.41
N GLU A 32 15.63 24.68 12.82
CA GLU A 32 15.50 25.19 14.20
C GLU A 32 15.26 24.08 15.23
N GLN A 33 14.70 22.91 14.80
CA GLN A 33 14.47 21.77 15.68
C GLN A 33 15.74 20.98 16.01
N ASN A 34 16.82 21.17 15.23
CA ASN A 34 18.10 20.47 15.39
C ASN A 34 17.97 18.93 15.38
N TYR A 35 17.13 18.38 14.50
CA TYR A 35 17.04 16.93 14.31
C TYR A 35 18.31 16.38 13.68
N ASP A 36 18.77 15.20 14.14
CA ASP A 36 19.85 14.46 13.49
C ASP A 36 19.36 13.78 12.21
N ILE A 37 18.13 13.25 12.23
CA ILE A 37 17.52 12.50 11.13
C ILE A 37 16.07 12.90 10.97
N ILE A 38 15.64 13.11 9.74
CA ILE A 38 14.24 13.31 9.36
C ILE A 38 13.81 12.15 8.46
N ILE A 39 12.78 11.41 8.87
CA ILE A 39 12.20 10.30 8.10
C ILE A 39 10.81 10.69 7.68
N THR A 40 10.51 10.49 6.40
CA THR A 40 9.15 10.65 5.88
C THR A 40 8.68 9.35 5.23
N THR A 41 7.37 9.16 5.23
CA THR A 41 6.74 7.98 4.64
C THR A 41 5.91 8.35 3.42
N ALA A 42 5.76 7.39 2.52
CA ALA A 42 4.90 7.47 1.35
C ALA A 42 5.13 8.75 0.50
N SER A 43 4.07 9.46 0.17
CA SER A 43 4.11 10.65 -0.71
C SER A 43 4.87 11.85 -0.11
N LEU A 44 5.09 11.88 1.19
CA LEU A 44 5.86 12.94 1.84
C LEU A 44 7.36 12.86 1.50
N SER A 45 7.85 11.71 1.04
CA SER A 45 9.26 11.54 0.64
C SER A 45 9.64 12.45 -0.53
N LEU A 46 8.73 12.69 -1.49
CA LEU A 46 8.97 13.66 -2.56
C LEU A 46 9.15 15.09 -1.99
N ARG A 47 8.29 15.50 -1.05
CA ARG A 47 8.42 16.82 -0.41
C ARG A 47 9.69 16.94 0.42
N LEU A 48 10.07 15.90 1.14
CA LEU A 48 11.36 15.88 1.85
C LEU A 48 12.53 16.01 0.87
N GLY A 49 12.51 15.34 -0.27
CA GLY A 49 13.51 15.47 -1.32
C GLY A 49 13.65 16.90 -1.87
N MET A 50 12.53 17.65 -1.93
CA MET A 50 12.55 19.07 -2.30
C MET A 50 13.21 19.96 -1.24
N LEU A 51 13.22 19.56 0.05
CA LEU A 51 13.82 20.30 1.15
C LEU A 51 15.25 19.84 1.45
N ALA A 52 15.58 18.59 1.16
CA ALA A 52 16.81 17.91 1.57
C ALA A 52 18.11 18.72 1.35
N PRO A 53 18.31 19.43 0.21
CA PRO A 53 19.53 20.18 -0.02
C PRO A 53 19.80 21.32 0.96
N GLU A 54 18.74 21.80 1.63
CA GLU A 54 18.80 22.95 2.56
C GLU A 54 18.66 22.53 4.03
N LEU A 55 18.51 21.22 4.31
CA LEU A 55 18.37 20.71 5.68
C LEU A 55 19.71 20.32 6.29
N ASN A 56 19.87 20.61 7.58
CA ASN A 56 21.05 20.20 8.37
C ASN A 56 20.98 18.71 8.78
N ALA A 57 19.77 18.14 8.85
CA ALA A 57 19.52 16.76 9.23
C ALA A 57 19.77 15.79 8.08
N LYS A 58 20.09 14.53 8.38
CA LYS A 58 20.03 13.43 7.42
C LYS A 58 18.59 13.15 7.04
N THR A 59 18.35 12.87 5.75
CA THR A 59 17.01 12.74 5.19
C THR A 59 16.76 11.35 4.65
N ILE A 60 15.67 10.70 5.11
CA ILE A 60 15.29 9.35 4.69
C ILE A 60 13.84 9.36 4.20
N GLY A 61 13.63 8.98 2.94
CA GLY A 61 12.30 8.66 2.43
C GLY A 61 12.03 7.16 2.54
N TRP A 62 10.86 6.78 3.07
CA TRP A 62 10.47 5.38 3.21
C TRP A 62 9.15 5.12 2.50
N GLN A 63 9.21 4.33 1.44
CA GLN A 63 8.08 3.98 0.62
C GLN A 63 7.22 2.92 1.31
N HIS A 64 5.88 3.11 1.30
CA HIS A 64 4.92 2.18 1.89
C HIS A 64 3.85 1.68 0.90
N ASN A 65 4.13 1.80 -0.40
CA ASN A 65 3.34 1.21 -1.47
C ASN A 65 4.30 0.75 -2.58
N CYS A 66 3.86 -0.08 -3.52
CA CYS A 66 4.69 -0.47 -4.66
C CYS A 66 4.79 0.65 -5.70
N TYR A 67 5.79 0.54 -6.58
CA TYR A 67 5.99 1.42 -7.73
C TYR A 67 4.70 1.57 -8.55
N ALA A 68 4.11 0.44 -8.98
CA ALA A 68 2.89 0.43 -9.78
C ALA A 68 1.71 1.14 -9.10
N GLY A 69 1.53 0.94 -7.78
CA GLY A 69 0.48 1.59 -7.01
C GLY A 69 0.63 3.10 -6.85
N TYR A 70 1.82 3.66 -7.16
CA TYR A 70 2.06 5.11 -7.12
C TYR A 70 2.12 5.78 -8.48
N LEU A 71 2.49 5.08 -9.54
CA LEU A 71 2.83 5.65 -10.83
C LEU A 71 2.02 5.09 -11.99
N ASP A 72 1.71 3.80 -12.00
CA ASP A 72 1.10 3.15 -13.17
C ASP A 72 -0.44 3.21 -13.18
N VAL A 73 -1.06 3.52 -12.04
CA VAL A 73 -2.52 3.60 -11.96
C VAL A 73 -2.97 5.04 -12.19
N PRO A 74 -3.91 5.31 -13.12
CA PRO A 74 -4.43 6.66 -13.36
C PRO A 74 -5.00 7.30 -12.09
N ASN A 75 -4.71 8.59 -11.90
CA ASN A 75 -5.16 9.41 -10.77
C ASN A 75 -4.65 8.98 -9.37
N VAL A 76 -3.62 8.12 -9.31
CA VAL A 76 -2.89 7.88 -8.06
C VAL A 76 -1.88 8.98 -7.77
N VAL A 77 -1.21 8.87 -6.61
CA VAL A 77 -0.43 9.96 -5.98
C VAL A 77 0.60 10.62 -6.88
N PHE A 78 1.33 9.84 -7.68
CA PHE A 78 2.42 10.35 -8.53
C PHE A 78 2.19 10.11 -10.03
N TRP A 79 0.97 9.79 -10.42
CA TRP A 79 0.65 9.59 -11.83
C TRP A 79 1.07 10.77 -12.70
N LYS A 80 1.91 10.51 -13.71
CA LYS A 80 2.54 11.51 -14.59
C LYS A 80 3.44 12.53 -13.87
N GLN A 81 4.05 12.13 -12.74
CA GLN A 81 4.98 12.97 -11.98
C GLN A 81 6.37 12.34 -11.87
N GLU A 82 6.71 11.40 -12.74
CA GLU A 82 7.99 10.69 -12.77
C GLU A 82 9.20 11.64 -12.79
N CYS A 83 9.07 12.75 -13.52
CA CYS A 83 10.13 13.75 -13.61
C CYS A 83 10.45 14.40 -12.26
N LEU A 84 9.47 14.60 -11.39
CA LEU A 84 9.71 15.14 -10.04
C LEU A 84 10.37 14.09 -9.14
N LEU A 85 9.97 12.83 -9.25
CA LEU A 85 10.61 11.75 -8.48
C LEU A 85 12.07 11.61 -8.90
N GLN A 86 12.37 11.60 -10.22
CA GLN A 86 13.73 11.55 -10.76
C GLN A 86 14.61 12.72 -10.28
N GLU A 87 14.02 13.91 -10.11
CA GLU A 87 14.76 15.10 -9.70
C GLU A 87 15.00 15.18 -8.19
N TYR A 88 13.99 14.83 -7.40
CA TYR A 88 14.02 15.14 -5.97
C TYR A 88 14.31 13.94 -5.06
N LEU A 89 13.93 12.71 -5.42
CA LEU A 89 14.25 11.55 -4.56
C LEU A 89 15.77 11.28 -4.45
N PRO A 90 16.60 11.46 -5.50
CA PRO A 90 18.04 11.31 -5.36
C PRO A 90 18.72 12.36 -4.47
N LYS A 91 18.03 13.42 -4.08
CA LYS A 91 18.53 14.44 -3.15
C LYS A 91 18.41 14.01 -1.68
N LEU A 92 17.66 12.95 -1.39
CA LEU A 92 17.61 12.31 -0.08
C LEU A 92 18.93 11.57 0.21
N ASP A 93 19.36 11.54 1.47
CA ASP A 93 20.49 10.70 1.87
C ASP A 93 20.20 9.22 1.64
N ARG A 94 18.93 8.78 1.83
CA ARG A 94 18.47 7.41 1.55
C ARG A 94 17.02 7.41 1.09
N TYR A 95 16.74 6.51 0.13
CA TYR A 95 15.37 6.20 -0.25
C TYR A 95 15.12 4.70 -0.10
N ILE A 96 14.19 4.33 0.77
CA ILE A 96 13.89 2.96 1.18
C ILE A 96 12.60 2.49 0.52
N VAL A 97 12.65 1.30 -0.05
CA VAL A 97 11.51 0.56 -0.60
C VAL A 97 11.32 -0.76 0.15
N LEU A 98 10.17 -1.41 -0.01
CA LEU A 98 9.80 -2.57 0.79
C LEU A 98 10.17 -3.91 0.15
N SER A 99 10.50 -3.95 -1.16
CA SER A 99 10.80 -5.17 -1.87
C SER A 99 11.93 -5.01 -2.88
N ASP A 100 12.59 -6.12 -3.24
CA ASP A 100 13.55 -6.15 -4.35
C ASP A 100 12.86 -5.92 -5.70
N TYR A 101 11.56 -6.16 -5.78
CA TYR A 101 10.75 -5.88 -6.95
C TYR A 101 10.67 -4.36 -7.18
N ASP A 102 10.28 -3.60 -6.15
CA ASP A 102 10.26 -2.14 -6.22
C ASP A 102 11.65 -1.55 -6.48
N LYS A 103 12.70 -2.08 -5.84
CA LYS A 103 14.08 -1.66 -6.09
C LYS A 103 14.44 -1.76 -7.59
N ARG A 104 14.05 -2.86 -8.23
CA ARG A 104 14.28 -3.05 -9.69
C ARG A 104 13.46 -2.07 -10.53
N ASP A 105 12.20 -1.85 -10.16
CA ASP A 105 11.30 -0.95 -10.90
C ASP A 105 11.73 0.51 -10.78
N TYR A 106 12.08 0.99 -9.59
CA TYR A 106 12.63 2.33 -9.40
C TYR A 106 13.92 2.53 -10.19
N LYS A 107 14.81 1.54 -10.21
CA LYS A 107 16.03 1.60 -11.03
C LYS A 107 15.72 1.57 -12.52
N LYS A 108 14.86 0.65 -12.96
CA LYS A 108 14.54 0.44 -14.38
C LYS A 108 13.82 1.62 -15.02
N PHE A 109 12.83 2.18 -14.33
CA PHE A 109 11.92 3.18 -14.92
C PHE A 109 12.29 4.62 -14.57
N LEU A 110 12.93 4.85 -13.44
CA LEU A 110 13.27 6.19 -12.97
C LEU A 110 14.79 6.43 -12.86
N ASP A 111 15.60 5.40 -12.98
CA ASP A 111 17.06 5.41 -12.70
C ASP A 111 17.39 5.89 -11.27
N ILE A 112 16.55 5.53 -10.30
CA ILE A 112 16.75 5.84 -8.89
C ILE A 112 17.29 4.62 -8.16
N ASP A 113 18.40 4.80 -7.43
CA ASP A 113 18.94 3.78 -6.53
C ASP A 113 18.18 3.80 -5.18
N THR A 114 17.79 2.62 -4.72
CA THR A 114 17.00 2.46 -3.49
C THR A 114 17.57 1.37 -2.59
N GLU A 115 17.26 1.44 -1.30
CA GLU A 115 17.57 0.40 -0.32
C GLU A 115 16.32 -0.41 0.02
N VAL A 116 16.45 -1.72 0.14
CA VAL A 116 15.33 -2.58 0.56
C VAL A 116 15.35 -2.73 2.07
N LYS A 117 14.24 -2.37 2.73
CA LYS A 117 13.96 -2.66 4.14
C LYS A 117 12.50 -3.07 4.27
N ILE A 118 12.28 -4.34 4.55
CA ILE A 118 10.94 -4.90 4.77
C ILE A 118 10.36 -4.41 6.09
N ASN A 119 9.04 -4.32 6.16
CA ASN A 119 8.38 -4.04 7.42
C ASN A 119 8.53 -5.23 8.38
N PRO A 120 8.75 -4.99 9.68
CA PRO A 120 8.76 -6.07 10.67
C PRO A 120 7.35 -6.65 10.83
N ARG A 121 7.25 -7.87 11.31
CA ARG A 121 5.97 -8.45 11.73
C ARG A 121 5.36 -7.64 12.88
N SER A 122 4.03 -7.53 12.92
CA SER A 122 3.31 -6.71 13.89
C SER A 122 3.32 -7.32 15.29
N PHE A 123 3.29 -8.67 15.36
CA PHE A 123 3.21 -9.44 16.60
C PHE A 123 3.71 -10.86 16.39
N VAL A 124 3.77 -11.62 17.48
CA VAL A 124 4.04 -13.06 17.50
C VAL A 124 2.87 -13.74 18.19
N SER A 125 2.36 -14.84 17.63
CA SER A 125 1.29 -15.65 18.23
C SER A 125 1.69 -17.11 18.36
N GLU A 126 1.50 -17.68 19.56
CA GLU A 126 1.60 -19.13 19.77
C GLU A 126 0.31 -19.87 19.36
N ARG A 127 -0.81 -19.11 19.27
CA ARG A 127 -2.11 -19.66 18.85
C ARG A 127 -2.12 -19.84 17.33
N LYS A 128 -2.71 -20.94 16.88
CA LYS A 128 -2.81 -21.27 15.45
C LYS A 128 -4.27 -21.40 15.02
N CYS A 129 -4.50 -21.20 13.73
CA CYS A 129 -5.80 -21.30 13.12
C CYS A 129 -6.39 -22.71 13.19
N ASP A 130 -7.71 -22.81 13.01
CA ASP A 130 -8.38 -24.10 12.81
C ASP A 130 -8.43 -24.45 11.29
N PRO A 131 -7.60 -25.40 10.82
CA PRO A 131 -7.56 -25.77 9.40
C PRO A 131 -8.84 -26.45 8.90
N LYS A 132 -9.78 -26.79 9.82
CA LYS A 132 -11.03 -27.49 9.47
C LYS A 132 -12.27 -26.60 9.57
N SER A 133 -12.10 -25.31 9.83
CA SER A 133 -13.22 -24.37 10.06
C SER A 133 -14.07 -24.13 8.82
N LYS A 134 -13.59 -24.50 7.62
CA LYS A 134 -14.24 -24.20 6.32
C LYS A 134 -14.57 -22.72 6.15
N ARG A 135 -13.63 -21.84 6.58
CA ARG A 135 -13.77 -20.40 6.46
C ARG A 135 -12.57 -19.81 5.72
N PHE A 136 -12.88 -19.01 4.72
CA PHE A 136 -11.96 -18.04 4.16
C PHE A 136 -11.96 -16.77 4.98
N LEU A 137 -10.81 -16.11 5.08
CA LEU A 137 -10.68 -14.79 5.69
C LEU A 137 -10.09 -13.79 4.69
N MET A 138 -10.69 -12.62 4.62
CA MET A 138 -10.12 -11.43 4.00
C MET A 138 -10.08 -10.29 5.02
N ALA A 139 -8.91 -9.73 5.29
CA ALA A 139 -8.73 -8.58 6.19
C ALA A 139 -8.24 -7.38 5.39
N THR A 140 -9.10 -6.36 5.17
CA THR A 140 -8.76 -5.32 4.22
C THR A 140 -9.58 -4.04 4.35
N ARG A 141 -9.07 -2.95 3.76
CA ARG A 141 -9.88 -1.76 3.49
C ARG A 141 -10.76 -1.98 2.25
N PHE A 142 -11.98 -1.47 2.28
CA PHE A 142 -12.92 -1.55 1.15
C PHE A 142 -12.61 -0.44 0.13
N VAL A 143 -11.51 -0.62 -0.62
CA VAL A 143 -11.06 0.29 -1.69
C VAL A 143 -10.69 -0.52 -2.94
N TYR A 144 -10.68 0.12 -4.10
CA TYR A 144 -10.42 -0.53 -5.39
C TYR A 144 -9.15 -1.38 -5.45
N ALA A 145 -8.06 -0.88 -4.82
CA ALA A 145 -6.78 -1.58 -4.76
C ALA A 145 -6.85 -3.00 -4.20
N LYS A 146 -7.86 -3.27 -3.35
CA LYS A 146 -7.96 -4.53 -2.61
C LYS A 146 -8.75 -5.63 -3.30
N GLY A 147 -9.30 -5.37 -4.50
CA GLY A 147 -9.89 -6.38 -5.36
C GLY A 147 -11.12 -7.10 -4.79
N LEU A 148 -11.93 -6.41 -3.96
CA LEU A 148 -13.13 -7.00 -3.37
C LEU A 148 -14.15 -7.44 -4.41
N ASP A 149 -14.26 -6.73 -5.52
CA ASP A 149 -15.07 -7.10 -6.68
C ASP A 149 -14.61 -8.41 -7.31
N LEU A 150 -13.30 -8.60 -7.48
CA LEU A 150 -12.70 -9.86 -7.94
C LEU A 150 -12.94 -10.99 -6.95
N MET A 151 -12.93 -10.67 -5.65
CA MET A 151 -13.24 -11.64 -4.59
C MET A 151 -14.68 -12.12 -4.67
N MET A 152 -15.65 -11.20 -4.86
CA MET A 152 -17.06 -11.56 -4.99
C MET A 152 -17.30 -12.48 -6.20
N GLU A 153 -16.69 -12.16 -7.34
CA GLU A 153 -16.78 -12.98 -8.56
C GLU A 153 -16.18 -14.38 -8.35
N SER A 154 -14.98 -14.46 -7.78
CA SER A 154 -14.31 -15.74 -7.52
C SER A 154 -15.05 -16.58 -6.49
N PHE A 155 -15.62 -15.96 -5.46
CA PHE A 155 -16.35 -16.68 -4.42
C PHE A 155 -17.73 -17.15 -4.91
N GLU A 156 -18.38 -16.40 -5.80
CA GLU A 156 -19.60 -16.88 -6.49
C GLU A 156 -19.32 -18.17 -7.27
N GLU A 157 -18.24 -18.23 -8.04
CA GLU A 157 -17.86 -19.45 -8.77
C GLU A 157 -17.51 -20.61 -7.83
N PHE A 158 -16.87 -20.31 -6.70
CA PHE A 158 -16.57 -21.32 -5.68
C PHE A 158 -17.85 -21.88 -5.05
N CYS A 159 -18.83 -21.04 -4.75
CA CYS A 159 -20.11 -21.44 -4.15
C CYS A 159 -20.94 -22.39 -5.04
N LYS A 160 -20.70 -22.42 -6.36
CA LYS A 160 -21.33 -23.40 -7.27
C LYS A 160 -20.79 -24.82 -7.09
N GLN A 161 -19.62 -24.97 -6.48
CA GLN A 161 -18.90 -26.24 -6.33
C GLN A 161 -18.90 -26.76 -4.89
N ASP A 162 -19.10 -25.88 -3.92
CA ASP A 162 -19.08 -26.19 -2.49
C ASP A 162 -20.15 -25.37 -1.76
N ASP A 163 -20.91 -25.99 -0.87
CA ASP A 163 -22.01 -25.38 -0.13
C ASP A 163 -21.74 -25.15 1.35
N GLU A 164 -20.54 -25.54 1.85
CA GLU A 164 -20.20 -25.46 3.27
C GLU A 164 -19.34 -24.28 3.64
N TRP A 165 -18.39 -23.87 2.77
CA TRP A 165 -17.43 -22.80 3.08
C TRP A 165 -18.10 -21.43 3.16
N GLN A 166 -17.62 -20.63 4.12
CA GLN A 166 -18.02 -19.24 4.35
C GLN A 166 -16.86 -18.30 4.06
N LEU A 167 -17.17 -17.04 3.78
CA LEU A 167 -16.16 -15.98 3.62
C LEU A 167 -16.39 -14.89 4.67
N ASP A 168 -15.43 -14.74 5.59
CA ASP A 168 -15.39 -13.62 6.53
C ASP A 168 -14.58 -12.46 5.94
N ILE A 169 -15.16 -11.25 5.91
CA ILE A 169 -14.46 -10.04 5.46
C ILE A 169 -14.45 -9.03 6.59
N ILE A 170 -13.27 -8.77 7.13
CA ILE A 170 -13.05 -7.76 8.17
C ILE A 170 -12.44 -6.49 7.57
N GLY A 171 -12.93 -5.34 8.01
CA GLY A 171 -12.49 -4.02 7.58
C GLY A 171 -13.62 -3.13 7.12
N ALA A 172 -13.29 -1.94 6.62
CA ALA A 172 -14.25 -0.94 6.18
C ALA A 172 -13.65 -0.07 5.05
N GLY A 173 -14.45 0.77 4.42
CA GLY A 173 -14.02 1.73 3.42
C GLY A 173 -15.15 2.11 2.46
N ASP A 174 -14.82 2.95 1.48
CA ASP A 174 -15.78 3.64 0.60
C ASP A 174 -16.63 2.69 -0.26
N LEU A 175 -16.09 1.50 -0.59
CA LEU A 175 -16.79 0.51 -1.40
C LEU A 175 -17.72 -0.41 -0.61
N TRP A 176 -17.87 -0.22 0.71
CA TRP A 176 -18.67 -1.11 1.56
C TRP A 176 -20.06 -1.41 1.00
N ASN A 177 -20.86 -0.38 0.79
CA ASN A 177 -22.24 -0.54 0.31
C ASN A 177 -22.31 -1.21 -1.08
N GLN A 178 -21.35 -0.91 -1.94
CA GLN A 178 -21.26 -1.48 -3.27
C GLN A 178 -20.98 -3.00 -3.21
N ILE A 179 -20.04 -3.41 -2.37
CA ILE A 179 -19.64 -4.83 -2.26
C ILE A 179 -20.73 -5.66 -1.58
N VAL A 180 -21.39 -5.13 -0.55
CA VAL A 180 -22.54 -5.78 0.08
C VAL A 180 -23.69 -5.96 -0.93
N ALA A 181 -23.98 -4.93 -1.73
CA ALA A 181 -24.99 -5.04 -2.79
C ALA A 181 -24.60 -6.03 -3.90
N ASP A 182 -23.30 -6.12 -4.23
CA ASP A 182 -22.79 -7.07 -5.20
C ASP A 182 -22.93 -8.52 -4.73
N ALA A 183 -22.63 -8.82 -3.47
CA ALA A 183 -22.84 -10.14 -2.88
C ALA A 183 -24.32 -10.56 -2.95
N LYS A 184 -25.23 -9.64 -2.66
CA LYS A 184 -26.68 -9.86 -2.77
C LYS A 184 -27.11 -10.10 -4.22
N ARG A 185 -26.63 -9.30 -5.17
CA ARG A 185 -26.92 -9.46 -6.60
C ARG A 185 -26.46 -10.83 -7.14
N ARG A 186 -25.36 -11.37 -6.58
CA ARG A 186 -24.80 -12.67 -6.93
C ARG A 186 -25.47 -13.85 -6.19
N GLY A 187 -26.34 -13.57 -5.21
CA GLY A 187 -27.00 -14.59 -4.40
C GLY A 187 -26.08 -15.34 -3.45
N ILE A 188 -25.01 -14.69 -2.99
CA ILE A 188 -24.01 -15.27 -2.08
C ILE A 188 -23.99 -14.56 -0.71
N GLU A 189 -24.93 -13.66 -0.44
CA GLU A 189 -24.99 -12.87 0.80
C GLU A 189 -25.03 -13.73 2.06
N ASP A 190 -25.68 -14.87 2.04
CA ASP A 190 -25.78 -15.81 3.17
C ASP A 190 -24.48 -16.57 3.44
N ARG A 191 -23.52 -16.50 2.49
CA ARG A 191 -22.21 -17.17 2.56
C ARG A 191 -21.08 -16.18 2.86
N VAL A 192 -21.35 -14.87 2.86
CA VAL A 192 -20.36 -13.81 3.12
C VAL A 192 -20.73 -13.07 4.39
N ASN A 193 -19.85 -13.14 5.38
CA ASN A 193 -19.99 -12.41 6.64
C ASN A 193 -19.22 -11.08 6.54
N PHE A 194 -19.92 -9.99 6.35
CA PHE A 194 -19.38 -8.64 6.37
C PHE A 194 -19.26 -8.13 7.81
N VAL A 195 -18.11 -8.33 8.43
CA VAL A 195 -17.85 -8.05 9.85
C VAL A 195 -17.76 -6.55 10.15
N GLY A 196 -17.22 -5.78 9.21
CA GLY A 196 -16.88 -4.38 9.46
C GLY A 196 -15.53 -4.21 10.16
N TYR A 197 -15.29 -3.00 10.69
CA TYR A 197 -14.11 -2.74 11.49
C TYR A 197 -14.20 -3.47 12.84
N THR A 198 -13.11 -4.11 13.26
CA THR A 198 -13.03 -4.82 14.54
C THR A 198 -11.72 -4.54 15.26
N ASN A 199 -11.77 -4.45 16.59
CA ASN A 199 -10.60 -4.39 17.45
C ASN A 199 -10.09 -5.79 17.85
N GLU A 200 -10.78 -6.84 17.42
CA GLU A 200 -10.47 -8.23 17.73
C GLU A 200 -10.25 -9.07 16.46
N PRO A 201 -9.35 -8.67 15.54
CA PRO A 201 -9.12 -9.39 14.29
C PRO A 201 -8.61 -10.81 14.54
N GLU A 202 -7.88 -11.04 15.63
CA GLU A 202 -7.29 -12.32 16.00
C GLU A 202 -8.30 -13.47 15.96
N LYS A 203 -9.52 -13.25 16.46
CA LYS A 203 -10.54 -14.30 16.50
C LYS A 203 -10.92 -14.81 15.08
N TYR A 204 -10.85 -13.94 14.08
CA TYR A 204 -11.15 -14.33 12.70
C TYR A 204 -10.00 -15.12 12.08
N TYR A 205 -8.75 -14.70 12.33
CA TYR A 205 -7.57 -15.48 11.91
C TYR A 205 -7.59 -16.88 12.52
N LEU A 206 -7.91 -17.00 13.81
CA LEU A 206 -7.96 -18.29 14.51
C LEU A 206 -9.10 -19.21 14.04
N ASN A 207 -10.22 -18.64 13.62
CA ASN A 207 -11.41 -19.39 13.17
C ASN A 207 -11.48 -19.55 11.66
N SER A 208 -10.40 -19.31 10.93
CA SER A 208 -10.33 -19.47 9.48
C SER A 208 -9.36 -20.56 9.07
N SER A 209 -9.56 -21.11 7.89
CA SER A 209 -8.70 -22.17 7.32
C SER A 209 -7.77 -21.64 6.22
N VAL A 210 -8.13 -20.54 5.53
CA VAL A 210 -7.38 -19.97 4.43
C VAL A 210 -7.55 -18.44 4.42
N PHE A 211 -6.45 -17.73 4.20
CA PHE A 211 -6.46 -16.27 4.01
C PHE A 211 -6.44 -15.92 2.52
N LEU A 212 -7.25 -14.94 2.10
CA LEU A 212 -7.38 -14.51 0.71
C LEU A 212 -6.91 -13.07 0.54
N LEU A 213 -6.05 -12.82 -0.47
CA LEU A 213 -5.57 -11.48 -0.82
C LEU A 213 -5.67 -11.24 -2.34
N PRO A 214 -6.83 -10.85 -2.86
CA PRO A 214 -7.03 -10.57 -4.28
C PRO A 214 -6.65 -9.14 -4.68
N SER A 215 -5.72 -8.53 -3.93
CA SER A 215 -5.32 -7.15 -4.17
C SER A 215 -4.74 -6.95 -5.58
N ARG A 216 -5.05 -5.82 -6.21
CA ARG A 216 -4.50 -5.41 -7.50
C ARG A 216 -3.06 -4.96 -7.39
N TRP A 217 -2.72 -4.30 -6.26
CA TRP A 217 -1.35 -3.94 -5.90
C TRP A 217 -1.20 -3.84 -4.38
N GLU A 218 0.01 -4.12 -3.91
CA GLU A 218 0.43 -4.01 -2.51
C GLU A 218 1.87 -3.48 -2.45
N GLY A 219 2.19 -2.77 -1.37
CA GLY A 219 3.58 -2.44 -1.06
C GLY A 219 4.23 -3.54 -0.24
N TRP A 220 3.65 -3.82 0.93
CA TRP A 220 4.02 -4.90 1.84
C TRP A 220 2.78 -5.27 2.64
N PRO A 221 2.04 -6.29 2.22
CA PRO A 221 0.74 -6.60 2.85
C PRO A 221 0.93 -7.23 4.23
N MET A 222 0.87 -6.40 5.27
CA MET A 222 1.04 -6.82 6.67
C MET A 222 0.07 -7.95 7.06
N VAL A 223 -1.12 -7.96 6.47
CA VAL A 223 -2.13 -8.99 6.71
C VAL A 223 -1.68 -10.41 6.30
N ILE A 224 -0.75 -10.54 5.33
CA ILE A 224 -0.11 -11.84 5.01
C ILE A 224 0.81 -12.26 6.16
N MET A 225 1.59 -11.33 6.70
CA MET A 225 2.45 -11.63 7.86
C MET A 225 1.62 -12.05 9.07
N GLU A 226 0.49 -11.38 9.27
CA GLU A 226 -0.50 -11.74 10.30
C GLU A 226 -1.08 -13.14 10.06
N ALA A 227 -1.48 -13.45 8.83
CA ALA A 227 -1.98 -14.77 8.47
C ALA A 227 -0.93 -15.88 8.76
N PHE A 228 0.33 -15.64 8.42
CA PHE A 228 1.42 -16.58 8.71
C PHE A 228 1.68 -16.75 10.21
N GLU A 229 1.56 -15.69 11.02
CA GLU A 229 1.68 -15.82 12.48
C GLU A 229 0.62 -16.76 13.07
N PHE A 230 -0.59 -16.77 12.50
CA PHE A 230 -1.65 -17.72 12.90
C PHE A 230 -1.58 -19.08 12.17
N GLY A 231 -0.63 -19.26 11.25
CA GLY A 231 -0.45 -20.51 10.48
C GLY A 231 -1.48 -20.69 9.36
N LEU A 232 -2.13 -19.62 8.91
CA LEU A 232 -3.06 -19.68 7.78
C LEU A 232 -2.29 -19.80 6.44
N PRO A 233 -2.63 -20.76 5.59
CA PRO A 233 -2.22 -20.72 4.19
C PRO A 233 -2.84 -19.50 3.50
N VAL A 234 -2.10 -18.92 2.55
CA VAL A 234 -2.51 -17.71 1.84
C VAL A 234 -2.69 -18.01 0.36
N ILE A 235 -3.82 -17.57 -0.20
CA ILE A 235 -4.05 -17.49 -1.64
C ILE A 235 -4.05 -16.01 -2.00
N ALA A 236 -3.13 -15.60 -2.86
CA ALA A 236 -2.98 -14.20 -3.25
C ALA A 236 -2.75 -14.05 -4.75
N PHE A 237 -3.15 -12.91 -5.31
CA PHE A 237 -2.69 -12.52 -6.64
C PHE A 237 -1.23 -12.06 -6.57
N HIS A 238 -0.52 -12.20 -7.67
CA HIS A 238 0.82 -11.65 -7.82
C HIS A 238 0.72 -10.12 -7.97
N THR A 239 1.11 -9.38 -6.93
CA THR A 239 0.94 -7.92 -6.84
C THR A 239 2.21 -7.14 -7.16
N GLY A 240 3.32 -7.81 -7.48
CA GLY A 240 4.61 -7.18 -7.69
C GLY A 240 5.27 -6.68 -6.39
N ALA A 241 4.86 -7.20 -5.23
CA ALA A 241 5.46 -6.86 -3.93
C ALA A 241 6.14 -8.09 -3.32
#